data_1b6eee9d1aa4675668816e179e1203e7
#
_entry.id   1b6eee9d1aa4675668816e179e1203e7
#
_cell.length_a   1.000
_cell.length_b   1.000
_cell.length_c   1.000
_cell.angle_alpha   90.00
_cell.angle_beta   90.00
_cell.angle_gamma   90.00
#
_symmetry.space_group_name_H-M   'P 1'
#
loop_
_entity.id
_entity.type
_entity.pdbx_description
1 polymer ?
#
loop_
_entity_poly.entity_id
_entity_poly.type
_entity_poly.pdbx_seq_one_letter_code
_entity_poly.pdbx_strand_id
1 'polypeptide(L)'
;MKRALNKTLYIIAYGFWYLVALLPFPVLYLLSDGLYLLMSRVVKYRHKVIWTNLKNSFPEKPDDELRQIEQGFYRWFCDYIVETLKLMTMSKMQLMKRMTFTGTEELNRVLSEGKSAAVYLGHLGNWEWITSLPYWVNNTLCCQLYHSLENEYFDRLFKFVRERQGALCIPMQESLRKIIQFGRNGKPLVVGYISDQAPFWWSIHHWVQFMNQETPVLTGAERIVKHTHQVFVYGDMTRTSRGHYNCEFRIIREDTKGLP
;
A
#
# COMPACT_ATOMS: atom_id res chain seq x y z
N MET A 1 11.44 -20.59 25.40
CA MET A 1 10.02 -20.86 25.25
C MET A 1 9.32 -19.95 24.21
N LYS A 2 9.32 -18.61 24.37
CA LYS A 2 8.67 -17.66 23.39
C LYS A 2 9.17 -17.84 21.94
N ARG A 3 10.47 -18.00 21.69
CA ARG A 3 11.03 -18.16 20.33
C ARG A 3 10.57 -19.45 19.63
N ALA A 4 10.46 -20.57 20.37
CA ALA A 4 9.96 -21.83 19.81
C ALA A 4 8.46 -21.72 19.47
N LEU A 5 7.66 -21.13 20.37
CA LEU A 5 6.25 -20.86 20.13
C LEU A 5 6.02 -19.98 18.89
N ASN A 6 6.76 -18.87 18.78
CA ASN A 6 6.68 -17.97 17.62
C ASN A 6 7.04 -18.70 16.31
N LYS A 7 8.06 -19.58 16.34
CA LYS A 7 8.44 -20.38 15.17
C LYS A 7 7.33 -21.35 14.77
N THR A 8 6.72 -22.03 15.74
CA THR A 8 5.60 -22.97 15.48
C THR A 8 4.40 -22.23 14.90
N LEU A 9 3.99 -21.12 15.51
CA LEU A 9 2.90 -20.28 15.00
C LEU A 9 3.18 -19.77 13.59
N TYR A 10 4.41 -19.38 13.31
CA TYR A 10 4.83 -18.98 11.97
C TYR A 10 4.68 -20.10 10.95
N ILE A 11 5.15 -21.33 11.27
CA ILE A 11 5.04 -22.46 10.35
C ILE A 11 3.58 -22.76 10.02
N ILE A 12 2.70 -22.77 11.04
CA ILE A 12 1.26 -22.98 10.88
C ILE A 12 0.65 -21.84 10.01
N ALA A 13 0.94 -20.58 10.35
CA ALA A 13 0.43 -19.43 9.61
C ALA A 13 0.92 -19.40 8.16
N TYR A 14 2.21 -19.70 7.94
CA TYR A 14 2.79 -19.82 6.59
C TYR A 14 2.11 -20.92 5.78
N GLY A 15 1.96 -22.12 6.36
CA GLY A 15 1.30 -23.24 5.69
C GLY A 15 -0.15 -22.92 5.34
N PHE A 16 -0.89 -22.35 6.29
CA PHE A 16 -2.28 -21.91 6.06
C PHE A 16 -2.36 -20.84 4.96
N TRP A 17 -1.52 -19.78 5.04
CA TRP A 17 -1.47 -18.74 4.02
C TRP A 17 -1.17 -19.32 2.63
N TYR A 18 -0.17 -20.21 2.56
CA TYR A 18 0.22 -20.85 1.30
C TYR A 18 -0.93 -21.66 0.69
N LEU A 19 -1.62 -22.48 1.50
CA LEU A 19 -2.76 -23.29 1.05
C LEU A 19 -3.91 -22.41 0.55
N VAL A 20 -4.25 -21.34 1.27
CA VAL A 20 -5.27 -20.38 0.82
C VAL A 20 -4.82 -19.68 -0.46
N ALA A 21 -3.56 -19.31 -0.57
CA ALA A 21 -3.01 -18.63 -1.74
C ALA A 21 -3.02 -19.52 -3.01
N LEU A 22 -3.04 -20.85 -2.89
CA LEU A 22 -3.17 -21.77 -4.03
C LEU A 22 -4.57 -21.75 -4.66
N LEU A 23 -5.60 -21.38 -3.91
CA LEU A 23 -6.98 -21.37 -4.38
C LEU A 23 -7.14 -20.43 -5.60
N PRO A 24 -7.99 -20.79 -6.58
CA PRO A 24 -8.30 -19.88 -7.69
C PRO A 24 -9.15 -18.71 -7.21
N PHE A 25 -9.07 -17.58 -7.93
CA PHE A 25 -9.77 -16.35 -7.56
C PHE A 25 -11.28 -16.50 -7.28
N PRO A 26 -12.06 -17.28 -8.07
CA PRO A 26 -13.49 -17.46 -7.76
C PRO A 26 -13.73 -18.05 -6.37
N VAL A 27 -12.90 -19.00 -5.94
CA VAL A 27 -13.01 -19.61 -4.60
C VAL A 27 -12.59 -18.62 -3.53
N LEU A 28 -11.53 -17.85 -3.76
CA LEU A 28 -11.10 -16.78 -2.85
C LEU A 28 -12.19 -15.72 -2.67
N TYR A 29 -12.91 -15.35 -3.73
CA TYR A 29 -14.00 -14.40 -3.62
C TYR A 29 -15.23 -14.97 -2.91
N LEU A 30 -15.50 -16.27 -3.03
CA LEU A 30 -16.53 -16.93 -2.21
C LEU A 30 -16.15 -16.88 -0.71
N LEU A 31 -14.87 -17.11 -0.39
CA LEU A 31 -14.37 -16.94 0.98
C LEU A 31 -14.48 -15.50 1.46
N SER A 32 -14.16 -14.54 0.58
CA SER A 32 -14.31 -13.10 0.86
C SER A 32 -15.77 -12.73 1.16
N ASP A 33 -16.73 -13.27 0.39
CA ASP A 33 -18.16 -13.03 0.61
C ASP A 33 -18.63 -13.59 1.96
N GLY A 34 -18.15 -14.78 2.35
CA GLY A 34 -18.38 -15.33 3.68
C GLY A 34 -17.75 -14.47 4.79
N LEU A 35 -16.51 -14.03 4.59
CA LEU A 35 -15.82 -13.13 5.52
C LEU A 35 -16.54 -11.78 5.66
N TYR A 36 -17.07 -11.24 4.55
CA TYR A 36 -17.88 -10.02 4.58
C TYR A 36 -19.12 -10.18 5.49
N LEU A 37 -19.86 -11.29 5.38
CA LEU A 37 -21.01 -11.54 6.24
C LEU A 37 -20.60 -11.63 7.72
N LEU A 38 -19.51 -12.32 8.01
CA LEU A 38 -18.96 -12.43 9.36
C LEU A 38 -18.54 -11.06 9.92
N MET A 39 -17.73 -10.30 9.17
CA MET A 39 -17.14 -9.04 9.63
C MET A 39 -18.17 -7.92 9.77
N SER A 40 -19.14 -7.83 8.83
CA SER A 40 -20.12 -6.75 8.82
C SER A 40 -21.33 -7.00 9.72
N ARG A 41 -21.78 -8.26 9.86
CA ARG A 41 -23.02 -8.58 10.57
C ARG A 41 -22.82 -9.19 11.95
N VAL A 42 -21.81 -10.06 12.10
CA VAL A 42 -21.58 -10.78 13.36
C VAL A 42 -20.57 -10.04 14.23
N VAL A 43 -19.33 -9.87 13.74
CA VAL A 43 -18.24 -9.25 14.50
C VAL A 43 -18.40 -7.73 14.57
N LYS A 44 -19.00 -7.11 13.55
CA LYS A 44 -19.13 -5.64 13.39
C LYS A 44 -17.77 -4.95 13.56
N TYR A 45 -16.77 -5.45 12.84
CA TYR A 45 -15.38 -5.03 12.97
C TYR A 45 -15.24 -3.53 12.85
N ARG A 46 -14.77 -2.88 13.93
CA ARG A 46 -14.54 -1.43 14.02
C ARG A 46 -15.74 -0.56 13.61
N HIS A 47 -16.96 -1.07 13.65
CA HIS A 47 -18.19 -0.36 13.24
C HIS A 47 -18.27 1.07 13.83
N LYS A 48 -18.07 1.23 15.15
CA LYS A 48 -18.13 2.56 15.78
C LYS A 48 -17.13 3.55 15.16
N VAL A 49 -15.89 3.11 14.88
CA VAL A 49 -14.85 3.97 14.28
C VAL A 49 -15.25 4.36 12.86
N ILE A 50 -15.64 3.36 12.05
CA ILE A 50 -16.06 3.59 10.66
C ILE A 50 -17.24 4.53 10.61
N TRP A 51 -18.28 4.28 11.41
CA TRP A 51 -19.49 5.08 11.45
C TRP A 51 -19.24 6.53 11.88
N THR A 52 -18.45 6.73 12.94
CA THR A 52 -18.07 8.07 13.41
C THR A 52 -17.30 8.84 12.32
N ASN A 53 -16.33 8.17 11.66
CA ASN A 53 -15.58 8.80 10.59
C ASN A 53 -16.48 9.17 9.39
N LEU A 54 -17.40 8.29 8.99
CA LEU A 54 -18.35 8.58 7.92
C LEU A 54 -19.23 9.79 8.24
N LYS A 55 -19.79 9.84 9.45
CA LYS A 55 -20.61 10.98 9.91
C LYS A 55 -19.84 12.29 9.91
N ASN A 56 -18.60 12.27 10.38
CA ASN A 56 -17.75 13.46 10.41
C ASN A 56 -17.29 13.89 9.01
N SER A 57 -17.01 12.92 8.14
CA SER A 57 -16.49 13.19 6.79
C SER A 57 -17.58 13.64 5.81
N PHE A 58 -18.81 13.16 6.00
CA PHE A 58 -19.96 13.42 5.12
C PHE A 58 -21.20 13.81 5.94
N PRO A 59 -21.15 14.93 6.68
CA PRO A 59 -22.25 15.34 7.55
C PRO A 59 -23.56 15.64 6.77
N GLU A 60 -23.44 15.93 5.48
CA GLU A 60 -24.56 16.22 4.58
C GLU A 60 -25.28 14.96 4.08
N LYS A 61 -24.66 13.77 4.20
CA LYS A 61 -25.24 12.54 3.67
C LYS A 61 -26.22 11.90 4.64
N PRO A 62 -27.36 11.39 4.15
CA PRO A 62 -28.30 10.64 4.98
C PRO A 62 -27.72 9.28 5.41
N ASP A 63 -28.28 8.73 6.49
CA ASP A 63 -27.76 7.51 7.12
C ASP A 63 -27.79 6.28 6.22
N ASP A 64 -28.72 6.20 5.29
CA ASP A 64 -28.83 5.10 4.33
C ASP A 64 -27.67 5.13 3.31
N GLU A 65 -27.25 6.31 2.82
CA GLU A 65 -26.05 6.44 1.99
C GLU A 65 -24.78 6.07 2.77
N LEU A 66 -24.65 6.55 4.01
CA LEU A 66 -23.51 6.22 4.86
C LEU A 66 -23.43 4.71 5.13
N ARG A 67 -24.56 4.04 5.31
CA ARG A 67 -24.61 2.56 5.42
C ARG A 67 -24.17 1.86 4.15
N GLN A 68 -24.50 2.39 2.98
CA GLN A 68 -24.01 1.83 1.70
C GLN A 68 -22.49 1.96 1.57
N ILE A 69 -21.93 3.11 1.95
CA ILE A 69 -20.48 3.33 1.97
C ILE A 69 -19.80 2.36 2.94
N GLU A 70 -20.33 2.19 4.15
CA GLU A 70 -19.83 1.24 5.13
C GLU A 70 -19.84 -0.20 4.60
N GLN A 71 -20.94 -0.62 3.98
CA GLN A 71 -21.02 -1.95 3.37
C GLN A 71 -20.02 -2.12 2.22
N GLY A 72 -19.85 -1.08 1.40
CA GLY A 72 -18.83 -1.03 0.35
C GLY A 72 -17.42 -1.21 0.91
N PHE A 73 -17.12 -0.52 2.02
CA PHE A 73 -15.84 -0.67 2.73
C PHE A 73 -15.62 -2.12 3.22
N TYR A 74 -16.59 -2.75 3.86
CA TYR A 74 -16.43 -4.14 4.32
C TYR A 74 -16.22 -5.13 3.17
N ARG A 75 -16.92 -4.94 2.05
CA ARG A 75 -16.73 -5.79 0.86
C ARG A 75 -15.34 -5.65 0.29
N TRP A 76 -14.92 -4.39 0.10
CA TRP A 76 -13.56 -4.11 -0.37
C TRP A 76 -12.49 -4.66 0.59
N PHE A 77 -12.65 -4.46 1.88
CA PHE A 77 -11.69 -4.91 2.89
C PHE A 77 -11.54 -6.43 2.92
N CYS A 78 -12.65 -7.18 2.79
CA CYS A 78 -12.60 -8.64 2.72
C CYS A 78 -11.95 -9.13 1.41
N ASP A 79 -12.25 -8.47 0.27
CA ASP A 79 -11.56 -8.75 -0.99
C ASP A 79 -10.05 -8.48 -0.87
N TYR A 80 -9.67 -7.35 -0.31
CA TYR A 80 -8.26 -6.99 -0.07
C TYR A 80 -7.52 -8.06 0.76
N ILE A 81 -8.15 -8.62 1.80
CA ILE A 81 -7.54 -9.68 2.61
C ILE A 81 -7.20 -10.91 1.75
N VAL A 82 -8.18 -11.44 1.02
CA VAL A 82 -7.94 -12.65 0.21
C VAL A 82 -7.01 -12.42 -0.98
N GLU A 83 -7.04 -11.23 -1.56
CA GLU A 83 -6.15 -10.81 -2.64
C GLU A 83 -4.70 -10.61 -2.17
N THR A 84 -4.51 -10.09 -0.96
CA THR A 84 -3.18 -9.99 -0.32
C THR A 84 -2.62 -11.38 -0.03
N LEU A 85 -3.46 -12.31 0.47
CA LEU A 85 -3.05 -13.70 0.64
C LEU A 85 -2.65 -14.33 -0.70
N LYS A 86 -3.41 -14.06 -1.76
CA LYS A 86 -3.14 -14.57 -3.12
C LYS A 86 -1.80 -14.11 -3.69
N LEU A 87 -1.32 -12.93 -3.32
CA LEU A 87 -0.05 -12.38 -3.79
C LEU A 87 1.13 -13.36 -3.61
N MET A 88 1.07 -14.19 -2.57
CA MET A 88 2.09 -15.19 -2.26
C MET A 88 2.33 -16.21 -3.39
N THR A 89 1.31 -16.51 -4.22
CA THR A 89 1.40 -17.51 -5.30
C THR A 89 1.11 -16.93 -6.68
N MET A 90 0.81 -15.63 -6.80
CA MET A 90 0.57 -15.00 -8.09
C MET A 90 1.81 -15.03 -8.98
N SER A 91 1.62 -15.44 -10.22
CA SER A 91 2.63 -15.30 -11.26
C SER A 91 2.69 -13.85 -11.78
N LYS A 92 3.82 -13.49 -12.38
CA LYS A 92 3.98 -12.20 -13.10
C LYS A 92 2.81 -11.92 -14.03
N MET A 93 2.45 -12.90 -14.87
CA MET A 93 1.38 -12.74 -15.87
C MET A 93 0.00 -12.52 -15.21
N GLN A 94 -0.31 -13.23 -14.13
CA GLN A 94 -1.55 -13.04 -13.38
C GLN A 94 -1.62 -11.64 -12.77
N LEU A 95 -0.49 -11.17 -12.22
CA LEU A 95 -0.43 -9.87 -11.56
C LEU A 95 -0.52 -8.73 -12.58
N MET A 96 0.24 -8.79 -13.68
CA MET A 96 0.17 -7.77 -14.75
C MET A 96 -1.21 -7.68 -15.41
N LYS A 97 -1.96 -8.78 -15.47
CA LYS A 97 -3.34 -8.79 -15.99
C LYS A 97 -4.33 -8.10 -15.04
N ARG A 98 -4.05 -8.07 -13.74
CA ARG A 98 -4.97 -7.58 -12.71
C ARG A 98 -4.58 -6.22 -12.13
N MET A 99 -3.31 -5.89 -12.20
CA MET A 99 -2.76 -4.61 -11.80
C MET A 99 -2.10 -3.96 -13.00
N THR A 100 -2.71 -2.90 -13.51
CA THR A 100 -2.22 -2.11 -14.63
C THR A 100 -1.76 -0.75 -14.14
N PHE A 101 -0.90 -0.12 -14.93
CA PHE A 101 -0.41 1.23 -14.64
C PHE A 101 -0.56 2.09 -15.88
N THR A 102 -1.00 3.33 -15.70
CA THR A 102 -1.08 4.38 -16.72
C THR A 102 -0.21 5.55 -16.30
N GLY A 103 0.24 6.39 -17.26
CA GLY A 103 1.21 7.45 -16.97
C GLY A 103 2.65 6.94 -16.75
N THR A 104 2.90 5.67 -17.07
CA THR A 104 4.24 5.07 -16.98
C THR A 104 5.22 5.64 -17.99
N GLU A 105 4.75 6.19 -19.11
CA GLU A 105 5.56 6.83 -20.14
C GLU A 105 6.32 8.03 -19.55
N GLU A 106 5.59 8.93 -18.88
CA GLU A 106 6.16 10.10 -18.22
C GLU A 106 7.06 9.71 -17.04
N LEU A 107 6.67 8.70 -16.27
CA LEU A 107 7.52 8.16 -15.22
C LEU A 107 8.84 7.62 -15.81
N ASN A 108 8.77 6.81 -16.88
CA ASN A 108 9.96 6.30 -17.54
C ASN A 108 10.82 7.40 -18.19
N ARG A 109 10.21 8.50 -18.67
CA ARG A 109 10.96 9.67 -19.18
C ARG A 109 11.85 10.23 -18.08
N VAL A 110 11.29 10.60 -16.93
CA VAL A 110 12.10 11.19 -15.83
C VAL A 110 13.15 10.23 -15.27
N LEU A 111 12.82 8.92 -15.24
CA LEU A 111 13.78 7.89 -14.82
C LEU A 111 14.94 7.75 -15.83
N SER A 112 14.66 7.87 -17.13
CA SER A 112 15.71 7.81 -18.18
C SER A 112 16.67 9.00 -18.12
N GLU A 113 16.23 10.14 -17.57
CA GLU A 113 17.05 11.30 -17.27
C GLU A 113 17.92 11.12 -16.00
N GLY A 114 17.87 9.95 -15.37
CA GLY A 114 18.60 9.65 -14.13
C GLY A 114 17.95 10.21 -12.86
N LYS A 115 16.75 10.78 -12.96
CA LYS A 115 16.01 11.29 -11.81
C LYS A 115 15.32 10.13 -11.08
N SER A 116 15.30 10.17 -9.74
CA SER A 116 14.51 9.25 -8.93
C SER A 116 13.11 9.82 -8.65
N ALA A 117 12.12 8.95 -8.48
CA ALA A 117 10.74 9.35 -8.26
C ALA A 117 10.22 8.90 -6.88
N ALA A 118 9.50 9.79 -6.22
CA ALA A 118 8.73 9.51 -5.01
C ALA A 118 7.25 9.39 -5.40
N VAL A 119 6.72 8.19 -5.30
CA VAL A 119 5.30 7.91 -5.60
C VAL A 119 4.51 7.97 -4.30
N TYR A 120 3.69 9.00 -4.15
CA TYR A 120 2.75 9.13 -3.05
C TYR A 120 1.44 8.46 -3.40
N LEU A 121 0.94 7.64 -2.50
CA LEU A 121 -0.32 6.93 -2.65
C LEU A 121 -0.97 6.68 -1.28
N GLY A 122 -2.23 6.27 -1.29
CA GLY A 122 -2.99 5.91 -0.10
C GLY A 122 -3.25 4.40 -0.01
N HIS A 123 -3.77 3.96 1.15
CA HIS A 123 -4.27 2.60 1.36
C HIS A 123 -5.62 2.39 0.63
N LEU A 124 -5.62 2.66 -0.68
CA LEU A 124 -6.79 2.54 -1.54
C LEU A 124 -6.62 1.38 -2.53
N GLY A 125 -7.72 0.74 -2.92
CA GLY A 125 -7.68 -0.40 -3.82
C GLY A 125 -6.85 -1.56 -3.26
N ASN A 126 -5.99 -2.16 -4.07
CA ASN A 126 -5.03 -3.14 -3.59
C ASN A 126 -3.58 -2.61 -3.74
N TRP A 127 -3.18 -1.79 -2.79
CA TRP A 127 -1.83 -1.19 -2.77
C TRP A 127 -0.71 -2.23 -2.64
N GLU A 128 -0.97 -3.44 -2.14
CA GLU A 128 0.04 -4.50 -2.09
C GLU A 128 0.47 -4.95 -3.50
N TRP A 129 -0.42 -4.84 -4.50
CA TRP A 129 -0.12 -5.22 -5.87
C TRP A 129 0.73 -4.20 -6.63
N ILE A 130 0.94 -3.00 -6.07
CA ILE A 130 1.91 -2.02 -6.61
C ILE A 130 3.33 -2.59 -6.63
N THR A 131 3.61 -3.62 -5.83
CA THR A 131 4.88 -4.36 -5.89
C THR A 131 5.20 -4.93 -7.28
N SER A 132 4.23 -4.95 -8.21
CA SER A 132 4.42 -5.32 -9.62
C SER A 132 4.98 -4.21 -10.50
N LEU A 133 5.14 -2.99 -10.01
CA LEU A 133 5.69 -1.86 -10.76
C LEU A 133 7.03 -2.15 -11.45
N PRO A 134 7.95 -2.98 -10.91
CA PRO A 134 9.17 -3.37 -11.61
C PRO A 134 8.96 -3.98 -12.99
N TYR A 135 7.77 -4.47 -13.31
CA TYR A 135 7.45 -5.00 -14.64
C TYR A 135 7.09 -3.94 -15.68
N TRP A 136 6.90 -2.70 -15.25
CA TRP A 136 6.39 -1.59 -16.05
C TRP A 136 7.39 -0.43 -16.20
N VAL A 137 8.45 -0.42 -15.39
CA VAL A 137 9.51 0.58 -15.44
C VAL A 137 10.84 -0.04 -15.86
N ASN A 138 11.66 0.73 -16.59
CA ASN A 138 12.89 0.25 -17.17
C ASN A 138 14.10 0.62 -16.30
N ASN A 139 15.05 -0.32 -16.15
CA ASN A 139 16.35 -0.11 -15.49
C ASN A 139 16.31 0.67 -14.17
N THR A 140 15.27 0.43 -13.38
CA THR A 140 14.94 1.19 -12.17
C THR A 140 14.83 0.26 -10.97
N LEU A 141 15.26 0.71 -9.80
CA LEU A 141 15.06 0.01 -8.56
C LEU A 141 13.78 0.51 -7.88
N CYS A 142 12.75 -0.33 -7.82
CA CYS A 142 11.50 -0.03 -7.13
C CYS A 142 11.61 -0.40 -5.65
N CYS A 143 11.31 0.55 -4.78
CA CYS A 143 11.34 0.39 -3.34
C CYS A 143 9.99 0.78 -2.72
N GLN A 144 9.65 0.18 -1.58
CA GLN A 144 8.50 0.56 -0.79
C GLN A 144 8.89 0.69 0.68
N LEU A 145 8.43 1.76 1.31
CA LEU A 145 8.64 1.94 2.73
C LEU A 145 7.62 1.12 3.51
N TYR A 146 8.06 0.47 4.59
CA TYR A 146 7.16 -0.29 5.44
C TYR A 146 7.55 -0.16 6.92
N HIS A 147 6.57 -0.37 7.80
CA HIS A 147 6.80 -0.47 9.22
C HIS A 147 7.14 -1.91 9.58
N SER A 148 8.33 -2.14 10.14
CA SER A 148 8.76 -3.48 10.56
C SER A 148 7.87 -4.02 11.67
N LEU A 149 7.52 -5.31 11.58
CA LEU A 149 6.72 -5.97 12.59
C LEU A 149 7.60 -6.42 13.76
N GLU A 150 7.06 -6.38 14.98
CA GLU A 150 7.77 -6.85 16.19
C GLU A 150 8.13 -8.34 16.10
N ASN A 151 7.29 -9.13 15.46
CA ASN A 151 7.57 -10.55 15.27
C ASN A 151 8.40 -10.76 14.01
N GLU A 152 9.69 -11.07 14.17
CA GLU A 152 10.66 -11.27 13.11
C GLU A 152 10.22 -12.29 12.04
N TYR A 153 9.49 -13.33 12.42
CA TYR A 153 9.06 -14.36 11.47
C TYR A 153 7.98 -13.83 10.53
N PHE A 154 7.01 -13.09 11.08
CA PHE A 154 5.97 -12.45 10.26
C PHE A 154 6.53 -11.31 9.44
N ASP A 155 7.47 -10.52 9.98
CA ASP A 155 8.17 -9.48 9.23
C ASP A 155 8.84 -10.05 7.98
N ARG A 156 9.60 -11.14 8.14
CA ARG A 156 10.22 -11.85 7.01
C ARG A 156 9.20 -12.40 6.00
N LEU A 157 8.07 -12.90 6.47
CA LEU A 157 7.03 -13.43 5.60
C LEU A 157 6.40 -12.34 4.74
N PHE A 158 5.98 -11.22 5.33
CA PHE A 158 5.42 -10.09 4.59
C PHE A 158 6.45 -9.50 3.62
N LYS A 159 7.68 -9.32 4.06
CA LYS A 159 8.77 -8.87 3.21
C LYS A 159 8.98 -9.82 2.02
N PHE A 160 9.06 -11.14 2.27
CA PHE A 160 9.20 -12.14 1.21
C PHE A 160 8.07 -12.05 0.18
N VAL A 161 6.80 -11.95 0.62
CA VAL A 161 5.64 -11.87 -0.28
C VAL A 161 5.69 -10.60 -1.14
N ARG A 162 6.08 -9.46 -0.57
CA ARG A 162 6.19 -8.19 -1.27
C ARG A 162 7.36 -8.13 -2.24
N GLU A 163 8.51 -8.71 -1.86
CA GLU A 163 9.73 -8.66 -2.69
C GLU A 163 9.74 -9.67 -3.84
N ARG A 164 8.83 -10.65 -3.83
CA ARG A 164 8.76 -11.67 -4.90
C ARG A 164 8.58 -11.10 -6.31
N GLN A 165 8.02 -9.91 -6.43
CA GLN A 165 7.74 -9.25 -7.70
C GLN A 165 8.86 -8.28 -8.13
N GLY A 166 9.97 -8.25 -7.40
CA GLY A 166 11.17 -7.48 -7.74
C GLY A 166 11.27 -6.10 -7.09
N ALA A 167 10.26 -5.67 -6.33
CA ALA A 167 10.38 -4.49 -5.48
C ALA A 167 11.17 -4.80 -4.20
N LEU A 168 11.82 -3.79 -3.60
CA LEU A 168 12.52 -3.93 -2.32
C LEU A 168 11.75 -3.25 -1.19
N CYS A 169 11.70 -3.91 -0.04
CA CYS A 169 11.13 -3.34 1.18
C CYS A 169 12.21 -2.61 1.99
N ILE A 170 11.97 -1.34 2.31
CA ILE A 170 12.86 -0.52 3.15
C ILE A 170 12.14 -0.22 4.46
N PRO A 171 12.71 -0.62 5.62
CA PRO A 171 12.16 -0.21 6.92
C PRO A 171 12.13 1.31 7.06
N MET A 172 11.04 1.86 7.59
CA MET A 172 10.86 3.32 7.70
C MET A 172 12.01 4.00 8.45
N GLN A 173 12.56 3.36 9.48
CA GLN A 173 13.68 3.88 10.26
C GLN A 173 14.98 3.99 9.47
N GLU A 174 15.10 3.24 8.38
CA GLU A 174 16.29 3.22 7.53
C GLU A 174 16.09 3.98 6.20
N SER A 175 14.91 4.56 5.98
CA SER A 175 14.46 5.05 4.67
C SER A 175 15.46 6.01 4.04
N LEU A 176 15.80 7.13 4.69
CA LEU A 176 16.72 8.12 4.15
C LEU A 176 18.10 7.51 3.83
N ARG A 177 18.66 6.75 4.77
CA ARG A 177 19.97 6.12 4.62
C ARG A 177 20.00 5.16 3.42
N LYS A 178 18.97 4.31 3.29
CA LYS A 178 18.88 3.32 2.21
C LYS A 178 18.63 3.97 0.85
N ILE A 179 17.76 4.98 0.78
CA ILE A 179 17.50 5.71 -0.46
C ILE A 179 18.79 6.37 -0.97
N ILE A 180 19.54 7.04 -0.11
CA ILE A 180 20.84 7.63 -0.48
C ILE A 180 21.84 6.54 -0.91
N GLN A 181 21.91 5.43 -0.15
CA GLN A 181 22.80 4.32 -0.49
C GLN A 181 22.48 3.73 -1.86
N PHE A 182 21.21 3.47 -2.16
CA PHE A 182 20.79 2.91 -3.44
C PHE A 182 20.97 3.90 -4.60
N GLY A 183 20.70 5.20 -4.37
CA GLY A 183 20.93 6.24 -5.37
C GLY A 183 22.40 6.35 -5.83
N ARG A 184 23.36 5.99 -4.96
CA ARG A 184 24.79 5.97 -5.33
C ARG A 184 25.15 4.84 -6.30
N ASN A 185 24.29 3.85 -6.49
CA ASN A 185 24.52 2.74 -7.42
C ASN A 185 24.29 3.12 -8.91
N GLY A 186 24.01 4.39 -9.20
CA GLY A 186 23.85 4.90 -10.56
C GLY A 186 22.54 4.49 -11.25
N LYS A 187 21.62 3.84 -10.53
CA LYS A 187 20.28 3.53 -11.04
C LYS A 187 19.26 4.45 -10.38
N PRO A 188 18.32 5.00 -11.17
CA PRO A 188 17.23 5.76 -10.59
C PRO A 188 16.35 4.87 -9.71
N LEU A 189 15.71 5.48 -8.72
CA LEU A 189 14.80 4.81 -7.78
C LEU A 189 13.37 5.23 -8.06
N VAL A 190 12.43 4.30 -7.88
CA VAL A 190 11.03 4.63 -7.59
C VAL A 190 10.75 4.20 -6.17
N VAL A 191 10.40 5.14 -5.30
CA VAL A 191 10.11 4.88 -3.89
C VAL A 191 8.64 5.15 -3.61
N GLY A 192 7.91 4.11 -3.18
CA GLY A 192 6.51 4.22 -2.77
C GLY A 192 6.38 4.73 -1.34
N TYR A 193 5.60 5.79 -1.15
CA TYR A 193 5.25 6.40 0.12
C TYR A 193 3.74 6.33 0.33
N ILE A 194 3.28 5.43 1.20
CA ILE A 194 1.88 5.38 1.62
C ILE A 194 1.76 6.25 2.87
N SER A 195 1.21 7.46 2.74
CA SER A 195 1.30 8.51 3.75
C SER A 195 -0.06 9.03 4.23
N ASP A 196 -1.12 8.26 4.04
CA ASP A 196 -2.51 8.62 4.38
C ASP A 196 -2.95 8.21 5.79
N GLN A 197 -2.07 7.56 6.57
CA GLN A 197 -2.35 7.24 7.98
C GLN A 197 -1.85 8.35 8.90
N ALA A 198 -2.52 8.50 10.05
CA ALA A 198 -2.09 9.43 11.06
C ALA A 198 -0.71 9.06 11.62
N PRO A 199 0.16 10.05 11.85
CA PRO A 199 1.44 9.82 12.53
C PRO A 199 1.24 9.39 13.98
N PHE A 200 2.27 8.82 14.59
CA PHE A 200 2.27 8.59 16.03
C PHE A 200 2.14 9.91 16.79
N TRP A 201 1.46 9.91 17.92
CA TRP A 201 1.17 11.11 18.71
C TRP A 201 2.41 12.00 18.95
N TRP A 202 3.54 11.41 19.25
CA TRP A 202 4.81 12.12 19.51
C TRP A 202 5.53 12.60 18.25
N SER A 203 5.02 12.30 17.06
CA SER A 203 5.62 12.68 15.76
C SER A 203 4.70 13.55 14.92
N ILE A 204 3.66 14.13 15.51
CA ILE A 204 2.78 15.07 14.85
C ILE A 204 3.49 16.42 14.74
N HIS A 205 3.69 16.88 13.49
CA HIS A 205 4.33 18.15 13.21
C HIS A 205 3.45 19.11 12.40
N HIS A 206 2.40 18.58 11.77
CA HIS A 206 1.53 19.38 10.93
C HIS A 206 0.11 18.86 10.94
N TRP A 207 -0.87 19.79 10.94
CA TRP A 207 -2.28 19.53 10.90
C TRP A 207 -2.91 20.17 9.67
N VAL A 208 -3.88 19.50 9.07
CA VAL A 208 -4.65 20.00 7.94
C VAL A 208 -6.13 19.77 8.16
N GLN A 209 -6.97 20.57 7.52
CA GLN A 209 -8.39 20.26 7.42
C GLN A 209 -8.59 19.22 6.31
N PHE A 210 -9.06 18.03 6.68
CA PHE A 210 -9.34 16.96 5.74
C PHE A 210 -10.68 16.32 6.06
N MET A 211 -11.58 16.31 5.09
CA MET A 211 -12.94 15.74 5.23
C MET A 211 -13.65 16.20 6.51
N ASN A 212 -13.73 17.52 6.69
CA ASN A 212 -14.35 18.20 7.83
C ASN A 212 -13.72 17.90 9.21
N GLN A 213 -12.51 17.39 9.25
CA GLN A 213 -11.82 17.04 10.48
C GLN A 213 -10.39 17.61 10.50
N GLU A 214 -9.94 18.11 11.67
CA GLU A 214 -8.52 18.39 11.88
C GLU A 214 -7.75 17.06 11.88
N THR A 215 -6.85 16.92 10.92
CA THR A 215 -6.15 15.67 10.65
C THR A 215 -4.64 15.88 10.68
N PRO A 216 -3.91 15.15 11.52
CA PRO A 216 -2.46 15.19 11.52
C PRO A 216 -1.92 14.42 10.31
N VAL A 217 -0.89 14.97 9.65
CA VAL A 217 -0.29 14.36 8.46
C VAL A 217 1.17 13.98 8.67
N LEU A 218 1.60 12.92 7.98
CA LEU A 218 2.98 12.46 7.99
C LEU A 218 3.86 13.39 7.14
N THR A 219 4.82 14.09 7.78
CA THR A 219 5.78 14.98 7.11
C THR A 219 7.13 14.33 6.80
N GLY A 220 7.35 13.09 7.28
CA GLY A 220 8.63 12.40 7.10
C GLY A 220 8.98 12.11 5.65
N ALA A 221 7.99 11.72 4.85
CA ALA A 221 8.15 11.46 3.42
C ALA A 221 8.58 12.73 2.67
N GLU A 222 7.93 13.87 2.93
CA GLU A 222 8.26 15.16 2.33
C GLU A 222 9.73 15.57 2.59
N ARG A 223 10.20 15.43 3.84
CA ARG A 223 11.60 15.72 4.20
C ARG A 223 12.60 14.87 3.41
N ILE A 224 12.29 13.57 3.22
CA ILE A 224 13.13 12.67 2.43
C ILE A 224 13.15 13.10 0.97
N VAL A 225 12.00 13.39 0.39
CA VAL A 225 11.86 13.80 -1.01
C VAL A 225 12.62 15.09 -1.30
N LYS A 226 12.48 16.11 -0.44
CA LYS A 226 13.23 17.37 -0.54
C LYS A 226 14.73 17.14 -0.45
N HIS A 227 15.18 16.32 0.51
CA HIS A 227 16.60 16.05 0.73
C HIS A 227 17.25 15.26 -0.41
N THR A 228 16.49 14.36 -1.03
CA THR A 228 16.99 13.47 -2.09
C THR A 228 16.62 13.94 -3.49
N HIS A 229 15.94 15.07 -3.61
CA HIS A 229 15.52 15.69 -4.87
C HIS A 229 14.74 14.76 -5.81
N GLN A 230 13.88 13.91 -5.23
CA GLN A 230 13.06 13.00 -6.01
C GLN A 230 11.93 13.77 -6.73
N VAL A 231 11.61 13.35 -7.94
CA VAL A 231 10.41 13.82 -8.66
C VAL A 231 9.18 13.42 -7.83
N PHE A 232 8.29 14.38 -7.57
CA PHE A 232 7.06 14.11 -6.84
C PHE A 232 6.00 13.62 -7.80
N VAL A 233 5.55 12.39 -7.58
CA VAL A 233 4.54 11.68 -8.37
C VAL A 233 3.37 11.28 -7.47
N TYR A 234 2.16 11.50 -7.91
CA TYR A 234 0.96 10.96 -7.27
C TYR A 234 0.52 9.69 -7.99
N GLY A 235 0.26 8.65 -7.22
CA GLY A 235 -0.30 7.38 -7.68
C GLY A 235 -1.78 7.29 -7.34
N ASP A 236 -2.64 7.49 -8.34
CA ASP A 236 -4.10 7.43 -8.21
C ASP A 236 -4.59 6.01 -8.45
N MET A 237 -4.94 5.31 -7.38
CA MET A 237 -5.38 3.92 -7.42
C MET A 237 -6.89 3.83 -7.63
N THR A 238 -7.31 3.17 -8.69
CA THR A 238 -8.71 2.89 -8.98
C THR A 238 -8.99 1.39 -9.07
N ARG A 239 -10.14 0.95 -8.57
CA ARG A 239 -10.66 -0.41 -8.78
C ARG A 239 -11.51 -0.43 -10.04
N THR A 240 -11.04 -1.06 -11.10
CA THR A 240 -11.76 -1.16 -12.38
C THR A 240 -12.86 -2.23 -12.37
N SER A 241 -12.60 -3.31 -11.64
CA SER A 241 -13.58 -4.35 -11.32
C SER A 241 -13.09 -5.17 -10.13
N ARG A 242 -13.87 -6.15 -9.66
CA ARG A 242 -13.45 -7.03 -8.56
C ARG A 242 -12.15 -7.75 -8.92
N GLY A 243 -11.08 -7.48 -8.17
CA GLY A 243 -9.75 -8.05 -8.39
C GLY A 243 -9.01 -7.51 -9.60
N HIS A 244 -9.38 -6.32 -10.07
CA HIS A 244 -8.65 -5.60 -11.10
C HIS A 244 -8.52 -4.14 -10.70
N TYR A 245 -7.30 -3.62 -10.85
CA TYR A 245 -6.92 -2.27 -10.40
C TYR A 245 -6.08 -1.59 -11.48
N ASN A 246 -6.16 -0.28 -11.50
CA ASN A 246 -5.24 0.59 -12.24
C ASN A 246 -4.65 1.61 -11.29
N CYS A 247 -3.36 1.89 -11.42
CA CYS A 247 -2.73 3.02 -10.76
C CYS A 247 -2.26 4.00 -11.83
N GLU A 248 -2.84 5.18 -11.85
CA GLU A 248 -2.43 6.26 -12.75
C GLU A 248 -1.35 7.10 -12.07
N PHE A 249 -0.18 7.23 -12.72
CA PHE A 249 0.88 8.11 -12.25
C PHE A 249 0.74 9.50 -12.86
N ARG A 250 0.71 10.51 -11.98
CA ARG A 250 0.70 11.92 -12.36
C ARG A 250 1.90 12.61 -11.75
N ILE A 251 2.78 13.16 -12.59
CA ILE A 251 3.89 13.97 -12.10
C ILE A 251 3.31 15.29 -11.57
N ILE A 252 3.49 15.53 -10.27
CA ILE A 252 3.03 16.76 -9.63
C ILE A 252 4.12 17.81 -9.68
N ARG A 253 5.39 17.39 -9.48
CA ARG A 253 6.52 18.30 -9.53
C ARG A 253 7.81 17.55 -9.83
N GLU A 254 8.52 17.99 -10.86
CA GLU A 254 9.80 17.40 -11.24
C GLU A 254 10.97 17.92 -10.42
N ASP A 255 11.00 19.22 -10.13
CA ASP A 255 12.05 19.84 -9.33
C ASP A 255 11.55 20.09 -7.91
N THR A 256 12.09 19.33 -6.98
CA THR A 256 11.82 19.46 -5.53
C THR A 256 12.98 20.13 -4.79
N LYS A 257 14.02 20.58 -5.50
CA LYS A 257 15.15 21.31 -4.94
C LYS A 257 14.71 22.70 -4.50
N GLY A 258 15.12 23.09 -3.30
CA GLY A 258 14.85 24.45 -2.80
C GLY A 258 13.39 24.69 -2.36
N LEU A 259 12.57 23.65 -2.25
CA LEU A 259 11.26 23.79 -1.62
C LEU A 259 11.42 24.12 -0.12
N PRO A 260 10.58 25.03 0.43
CA PRO A 260 10.62 25.44 1.83
C PRO A 260 10.35 24.30 2.80
#